data_b33d40d15aa5261b02941037d4aefc56
#
_entry.id   b33d40d15aa5261b02941037d4aefc56
#
_cell.length_a   1.000
_cell.length_b   1.000
_cell.length_c   1.000
_cell.angle_alpha   90.00
_cell.angle_beta   90.00
_cell.angle_gamma   90.00
#
_symmetry.space_group_name_H-M   'P 1'
#
loop_
_entity.id
_entity.type
_entity.pdbx_description
1 polymer ?
#
loop_
_entity_poly.entity_id
_entity_poly.type
_entity_poly.pdbx_seq_one_letter_code
_entity_poly.pdbx_strand_id
1 'polypeptide(L)'
;MQTTILRRFGTPEIRRWQQADMTVHSERRVIPHRPEDLYALVADVRRYPEFLPWCLAARIRQADEHALSADLIIGFRMFRERFTSYVELNPDQLEIEVKYAEGPFKYLTNSWRFLPHEDGCEIDFHVDFEFNSRLLQSVIETLFTDAVRRMVQAFETRANALYGRAPERISADQARPQVTAPQG
;
A
#
# COMPACT_ATOMS: atom_id res chain seq x y z
N MET A 1 70.89 12.07 0.66
CA MET A 1 69.94 12.61 -0.28
C MET A 1 68.91 11.51 -0.60
N GLN A 2 67.80 11.50 0.12
CA GLN A 2 66.73 10.51 -0.09
C GLN A 2 65.49 11.25 -0.58
N THR A 3 65.13 11.00 -1.83
CA THR A 3 63.96 11.59 -2.46
C THR A 3 62.75 10.75 -2.12
N THR A 4 61.89 11.22 -1.27
CA THR A 4 60.63 10.59 -0.87
C THR A 4 59.60 10.80 -1.98
N ILE A 5 59.20 9.72 -2.64
CA ILE A 5 58.12 9.67 -3.63
C ILE A 5 56.79 9.57 -2.88
N LEU A 6 56.08 10.66 -2.78
CA LEU A 6 54.68 10.68 -2.31
C LEU A 6 53.79 10.04 -3.39
N ARG A 7 53.39 8.79 -3.16
CA ARG A 7 52.30 8.17 -3.91
C ARG A 7 51.00 8.88 -3.55
N ARG A 8 50.42 9.62 -4.50
CA ARG A 8 49.03 10.08 -4.46
C ARG A 8 48.14 8.82 -4.39
N PHE A 9 47.55 8.61 -3.24
CA PHE A 9 46.37 7.71 -3.14
C PHE A 9 45.22 8.41 -3.85
N GLY A 10 44.83 7.83 -5.00
CA GLY A 10 43.61 8.21 -5.68
C GLY A 10 42.43 8.05 -4.73
N THR A 11 41.66 9.08 -4.58
CA THR A 11 40.34 9.06 -3.94
C THR A 11 39.57 7.87 -4.50
N PRO A 12 39.00 6.99 -3.67
CA PRO A 12 38.09 5.98 -4.22
C PRO A 12 36.91 6.75 -4.83
N GLU A 13 36.78 6.65 -6.15
CA GLU A 13 35.51 6.95 -6.81
C GLU A 13 34.45 6.11 -6.10
N ILE A 14 33.72 6.75 -5.19
CA ILE A 14 32.45 6.24 -4.72
C ILE A 14 31.63 6.14 -6.00
N ARG A 15 31.60 4.93 -6.57
CA ARG A 15 30.63 4.60 -7.60
C ARG A 15 29.28 5.05 -7.02
N ARG A 16 28.79 6.14 -7.55
CA ARG A 16 27.39 6.54 -7.38
C ARG A 16 26.61 5.37 -7.94
N TRP A 17 26.29 4.40 -7.08
CA TRP A 17 25.31 3.38 -7.40
C TRP A 17 24.12 4.18 -7.86
N GLN A 18 23.87 4.09 -9.16
CA GLN A 18 22.68 4.60 -9.77
C GLN A 18 21.56 4.06 -8.87
N GLN A 19 20.92 4.95 -8.12
CA GLN A 19 19.61 4.69 -7.56
C GLN A 19 18.78 4.43 -8.81
N ALA A 20 18.72 3.15 -9.17
CA ALA A 20 17.94 2.68 -10.28
C ALA A 20 16.48 2.98 -9.95
N ASP A 21 15.75 3.32 -10.90
CA ASP A 21 14.34 3.47 -11.18
C ASP A 21 13.39 2.64 -10.27
N MET A 22 13.68 2.52 -8.96
CA MET A 22 12.90 1.79 -7.96
C MET A 22 11.83 2.71 -7.39
N THR A 23 10.60 2.24 -7.30
CA THR A 23 9.53 2.94 -6.62
C THR A 23 9.26 2.26 -5.29
N VAL A 24 9.57 2.96 -4.20
CA VAL A 24 9.31 2.51 -2.82
C VAL A 24 8.32 3.46 -2.18
N HIS A 25 7.30 2.91 -1.53
CA HIS A 25 6.34 3.68 -0.75
C HIS A 25 6.00 2.94 0.54
N SER A 26 5.97 3.70 1.65
CA SER A 26 5.50 3.22 2.95
C SER A 26 4.51 4.23 3.50
N GLU A 27 3.43 3.75 4.06
CA GLU A 27 2.39 4.59 4.66
C GLU A 27 1.84 3.91 5.91
N ARG A 28 1.65 4.70 6.97
CA ARG A 28 0.87 4.33 8.14
C ARG A 28 -0.34 5.21 8.25
N ARG A 29 -1.49 4.60 8.47
CA ARG A 29 -2.76 5.32 8.52
C ARG A 29 -3.73 4.64 9.48
N VAL A 30 -4.37 5.44 10.32
CA VAL A 30 -5.49 4.97 11.16
C VAL A 30 -6.79 5.15 10.42
N ILE A 31 -7.57 4.06 10.31
CA ILE A 31 -8.90 4.03 9.69
C ILE A 31 -9.90 3.52 10.74
N PRO A 32 -11.08 4.15 10.89
CA PRO A 32 -12.04 3.84 11.95
C PRO A 32 -12.88 2.60 11.62
N HIS A 33 -12.22 1.48 11.37
CA HIS A 33 -12.81 0.16 11.15
C HIS A 33 -12.01 -0.89 11.93
N ARG A 34 -12.58 -2.08 12.11
CA ARG A 34 -11.90 -3.19 12.79
C ARG A 34 -10.76 -3.73 11.92
N PRO A 35 -9.62 -4.13 12.53
CA PRO A 35 -8.50 -4.72 11.79
C PRO A 35 -8.91 -5.93 10.94
N GLU A 36 -9.77 -6.80 11.46
CA GLU A 36 -10.24 -7.99 10.76
C GLU A 36 -11.07 -7.66 9.52
N ASP A 37 -11.89 -6.61 9.59
CA ASP A 37 -12.72 -6.15 8.49
C ASP A 37 -11.85 -5.60 7.35
N LEU A 38 -10.81 -4.81 7.69
CA LEU A 38 -9.87 -4.25 6.71
C LEU A 38 -8.96 -5.33 6.13
N TYR A 39 -8.50 -6.28 6.93
CA TYR A 39 -7.77 -7.45 6.46
C TYR A 39 -8.60 -8.24 5.44
N ALA A 40 -9.85 -8.58 5.78
CA ALA A 40 -10.75 -9.31 4.89
C ALA A 40 -11.02 -8.57 3.58
N LEU A 41 -11.16 -7.24 3.65
CA LEU A 41 -11.34 -6.39 2.46
C LEU A 41 -10.12 -6.43 1.53
N VAL A 42 -8.90 -6.36 2.07
CA VAL A 42 -7.66 -6.39 1.27
C VAL A 42 -7.35 -7.81 0.78
N ALA A 43 -7.67 -8.84 1.54
CA ALA A 43 -7.50 -10.24 1.13
C ALA A 43 -8.44 -10.64 -0.02
N ASP A 44 -9.59 -9.99 -0.17
CA ASP A 44 -10.57 -10.32 -1.24
C ASP A 44 -10.20 -9.67 -2.60
N VAL A 45 -9.06 -10.09 -3.14
CA VAL A 45 -8.51 -9.63 -4.42
C VAL A 45 -9.50 -9.81 -5.58
N ARG A 46 -10.40 -10.79 -5.49
CA ARG A 46 -11.42 -11.06 -6.53
C ARG A 46 -12.33 -9.87 -6.77
N ARG A 47 -12.61 -9.08 -5.73
CA ARG A 47 -13.51 -7.93 -5.78
C ARG A 47 -12.85 -6.61 -6.14
N TYR A 48 -11.54 -6.58 -6.32
CA TYR A 48 -10.81 -5.36 -6.69
C TYR A 48 -11.38 -4.63 -7.91
N PRO A 49 -11.80 -5.32 -8.99
CA PRO A 49 -12.43 -4.65 -10.14
C PRO A 49 -13.72 -3.91 -9.83
N GLU A 50 -14.39 -4.22 -8.72
CA GLU A 50 -15.65 -3.56 -8.33
C GLU A 50 -15.42 -2.13 -7.80
N PHE A 51 -14.23 -1.84 -7.26
CA PHE A 51 -14.00 -0.57 -6.58
C PHE A 51 -12.64 0.09 -6.83
N LEU A 52 -11.59 -0.65 -7.21
CA LEU A 52 -10.31 -0.05 -7.55
C LEU A 52 -10.33 0.51 -8.98
N PRO A 53 -10.11 1.83 -9.17
CA PRO A 53 -10.40 2.51 -10.44
C PRO A 53 -9.53 2.07 -11.63
N TRP A 54 -8.40 1.43 -11.37
CA TRP A 54 -7.50 0.91 -12.42
C TRP A 54 -7.41 -0.62 -12.46
N CYS A 55 -8.07 -1.34 -11.56
CA CYS A 55 -8.16 -2.79 -11.64
C CYS A 55 -9.29 -3.18 -12.57
N LEU A 56 -8.96 -3.57 -13.81
CA LEU A 56 -9.94 -3.90 -14.84
C LEU A 56 -10.49 -5.33 -14.69
N ALA A 57 -9.67 -6.24 -14.19
CA ALA A 57 -10.05 -7.62 -13.91
C ALA A 57 -9.13 -8.24 -12.86
N ALA A 58 -9.66 -9.18 -12.08
CA ALA A 58 -8.93 -10.03 -11.16
C ALA A 58 -9.44 -11.47 -11.29
N ARG A 59 -8.54 -12.42 -11.41
CA ARG A 59 -8.85 -13.85 -11.52
C ARG A 59 -7.98 -14.64 -10.55
N ILE A 60 -8.61 -15.33 -9.61
CA ILE A 60 -7.91 -16.26 -8.74
C ILE A 60 -7.60 -17.53 -9.53
N ARG A 61 -6.33 -17.92 -9.55
CA ARG A 61 -5.84 -19.18 -10.18
C ARG A 61 -5.90 -20.33 -9.18
N GLN A 62 -5.39 -20.10 -7.97
CA GLN A 62 -5.36 -21.05 -6.87
C GLN A 62 -5.59 -20.28 -5.58
N ALA A 63 -6.23 -20.89 -4.62
CA ALA A 63 -6.40 -20.34 -3.28
C ALA A 63 -6.54 -21.48 -2.27
N ASP A 64 -5.91 -21.30 -1.12
CA ASP A 64 -6.12 -22.06 0.09
C ASP A 64 -6.30 -21.10 1.27
N GLU A 65 -6.23 -21.59 2.49
CA GLU A 65 -6.45 -20.80 3.72
C GLU A 65 -5.35 -19.74 3.96
N HIS A 66 -4.12 -20.02 3.50
CA HIS A 66 -2.94 -19.20 3.80
C HIS A 66 -2.30 -18.56 2.56
N ALA A 67 -2.78 -18.90 1.37
CA ALA A 67 -2.21 -18.36 0.16
C ALA A 67 -3.21 -18.30 -1.00
N LEU A 68 -2.98 -17.35 -1.90
CA LEU A 68 -3.66 -17.33 -3.18
C LEU A 68 -2.71 -16.86 -4.30
N SER A 69 -3.01 -17.31 -5.52
CA SER A 69 -2.38 -16.80 -6.74
C SER A 69 -3.44 -16.14 -7.59
N ALA A 70 -3.19 -14.90 -8.01
CA ALA A 70 -4.13 -14.09 -8.76
C ALA A 70 -3.51 -13.44 -9.99
N ASP A 71 -4.25 -13.47 -11.10
CA ASP A 71 -3.99 -12.62 -12.27
C ASP A 71 -4.76 -11.32 -12.11
N LEU A 72 -4.05 -10.20 -12.26
CA LEU A 72 -4.65 -8.88 -12.29
C LEU A 72 -4.40 -8.23 -13.65
N ILE A 73 -5.41 -7.51 -14.15
CA ILE A 73 -5.29 -6.64 -15.31
C ILE A 73 -5.45 -5.21 -14.81
N ILE A 74 -4.37 -4.45 -14.93
CA ILE A 74 -4.34 -3.05 -14.54
C ILE A 74 -4.38 -2.17 -15.78
N GLY A 75 -5.27 -1.18 -15.78
CA GLY A 75 -5.40 -0.21 -16.86
C GLY A 75 -5.21 1.21 -16.35
N PHE A 76 -4.28 1.95 -16.94
CA PHE A 76 -4.08 3.34 -16.62
C PHE A 76 -3.84 4.14 -17.90
N ARG A 77 -4.77 5.06 -18.22
CA ARG A 77 -4.77 5.81 -19.49
C ARG A 77 -4.70 4.86 -20.70
N MET A 78 -3.59 4.92 -21.48
CA MET A 78 -3.37 4.03 -22.63
C MET A 78 -2.62 2.74 -22.30
N PHE A 79 -2.13 2.60 -21.07
CA PHE A 79 -1.41 1.40 -20.63
C PHE A 79 -2.38 0.37 -20.08
N ARG A 80 -2.17 -0.88 -20.47
CA ARG A 80 -2.91 -2.02 -19.96
C ARG A 80 -1.94 -3.17 -19.77
N GLU A 81 -1.71 -3.52 -18.52
CA GLU A 81 -0.74 -4.54 -18.15
C GLU A 81 -1.44 -5.68 -17.40
N ARG A 82 -0.96 -6.88 -17.63
CA ARG A 82 -1.36 -8.07 -16.88
C ARG A 82 -0.17 -8.56 -16.07
N PHE A 83 -0.43 -8.91 -14.83
CA PHE A 83 0.56 -9.57 -13.99
C PHE A 83 -0.08 -10.61 -13.08
N THR A 84 0.74 -11.57 -12.64
CA THR A 84 0.38 -12.59 -11.67
C THR A 84 1.08 -12.28 -10.35
N SER A 85 0.32 -12.31 -9.27
CA SER A 85 0.82 -12.18 -7.89
C SER A 85 0.63 -13.48 -7.15
N TYR A 86 1.56 -13.76 -6.25
CA TYR A 86 1.43 -14.73 -5.18
C TYR A 86 1.19 -13.97 -3.87
N VAL A 87 0.12 -14.29 -3.18
CA VAL A 87 -0.32 -13.60 -1.96
C VAL A 87 -0.30 -14.60 -0.81
N GLU A 88 0.50 -14.31 0.20
CA GLU A 88 0.54 -15.05 1.46
C GLU A 88 -0.42 -14.36 2.45
N LEU A 89 -1.28 -15.13 3.09
CA LEU A 89 -2.30 -14.67 4.02
C LEU A 89 -1.99 -15.20 5.41
N ASN A 90 -1.90 -14.31 6.38
CA ASN A 90 -1.75 -14.67 7.79
C ASN A 90 -2.93 -14.11 8.60
N PRO A 91 -4.05 -14.83 8.69
CA PRO A 91 -5.24 -14.36 9.40
C PRO A 91 -5.03 -14.19 10.90
N ASP A 92 -4.13 -14.96 11.53
CA ASP A 92 -3.85 -14.87 12.95
C ASP A 92 -3.13 -13.58 13.34
N GLN A 93 -2.26 -13.11 12.47
CA GLN A 93 -1.49 -11.86 12.66
C GLN A 93 -2.09 -10.68 11.91
N LEU A 94 -3.12 -10.92 11.08
CA LEU A 94 -3.72 -9.94 10.18
C LEU A 94 -2.67 -9.28 9.27
N GLU A 95 -1.85 -10.12 8.63
CA GLU A 95 -0.79 -9.70 7.72
C GLU A 95 -1.00 -10.30 6.33
N ILE A 96 -0.65 -9.53 5.30
CA ILE A 96 -0.70 -9.96 3.89
C ILE A 96 0.63 -9.61 3.26
N GLU A 97 1.27 -10.61 2.65
CA GLU A 97 2.49 -10.44 1.86
C GLU A 97 2.21 -10.75 0.40
N VAL A 98 2.63 -9.86 -0.50
CA VAL A 98 2.45 -10.03 -1.94
C VAL A 98 3.80 -10.07 -2.63
N LYS A 99 4.00 -11.09 -3.46
CA LYS A 99 5.18 -11.28 -4.29
C LYS A 99 4.79 -11.37 -5.76
N TYR A 100 5.59 -10.78 -6.60
CA TYR A 100 5.45 -10.86 -8.04
C TYR A 100 5.83 -12.24 -8.56
N ALA A 101 5.04 -12.76 -9.49
CA ALA A 101 5.34 -14.03 -10.16
C ALA A 101 5.61 -13.85 -11.67
N GLU A 102 4.75 -13.09 -12.38
CA GLU A 102 4.84 -12.93 -13.83
C GLU A 102 4.21 -11.61 -14.28
N GLY A 103 4.81 -10.92 -15.27
CA GLY A 103 4.25 -9.71 -15.92
C GLY A 103 5.31 -8.63 -16.22
N PRO A 104 4.96 -7.33 -16.10
CA PRO A 104 5.80 -6.24 -16.58
C PRO A 104 6.89 -5.79 -15.60
N PHE A 105 6.91 -6.32 -14.38
CA PHE A 105 7.87 -5.92 -13.36
C PHE A 105 9.18 -6.70 -13.46
N LYS A 106 10.27 -6.11 -13.02
CA LYS A 106 11.50 -6.84 -12.67
C LYS A 106 11.29 -7.55 -11.35
N TYR A 107 10.67 -6.85 -10.40
CA TYR A 107 10.20 -7.37 -9.13
C TYR A 107 9.04 -6.48 -8.62
N LEU A 108 8.24 -7.03 -7.75
CA LEU A 108 7.27 -6.33 -6.93
C LEU A 108 7.08 -7.10 -5.63
N THR A 109 7.17 -6.39 -4.53
CA THR A 109 6.79 -6.88 -3.20
C THR A 109 5.90 -5.85 -2.54
N ASN A 110 4.88 -6.30 -1.81
CA ASN A 110 4.17 -5.42 -0.92
C ASN A 110 3.75 -6.16 0.35
N SER A 111 3.61 -5.43 1.43
CA SER A 111 3.16 -5.95 2.70
C SER A 111 2.11 -5.06 3.33
N TRP A 112 1.19 -5.70 4.05
CA TRP A 112 0.11 -5.07 4.79
C TRP A 112 0.07 -5.65 6.19
N ARG A 113 -0.05 -4.78 7.19
CA ARG A 113 -0.32 -5.15 8.58
C ARG A 113 -1.49 -4.35 9.09
N PHE A 114 -2.40 -5.01 9.77
CA PHE A 114 -3.61 -4.40 10.31
C PHE A 114 -3.54 -4.48 11.83
N LEU A 115 -3.15 -3.37 12.47
CA LEU A 115 -2.86 -3.31 13.88
C LEU A 115 -4.04 -2.67 14.65
N PRO A 116 -4.45 -3.24 15.79
CA PRO A 116 -5.46 -2.61 16.63
C PRO A 116 -5.01 -1.21 17.08
N HIS A 117 -5.90 -0.23 16.98
CA HIS A 117 -5.69 1.15 17.42
C HIS A 117 -6.94 1.63 18.19
N GLU A 118 -6.78 2.59 19.12
CA GLU A 118 -7.90 3.13 19.90
C GLU A 118 -9.01 3.75 19.04
N ASP A 119 -8.65 4.27 17.86
CA ASP A 119 -9.55 4.87 16.87
C ASP A 119 -9.96 3.91 15.74
N GLY A 120 -9.66 2.61 15.86
CA GLY A 120 -9.98 1.59 14.87
C GLY A 120 -8.82 0.68 14.53
N CYS A 121 -8.20 0.85 13.36
CA CYS A 121 -7.09 0.06 12.87
C CYS A 121 -5.99 0.96 12.32
N GLU A 122 -4.75 0.78 12.78
CA GLU A 122 -3.58 1.31 12.08
C GLU A 122 -3.19 0.33 10.97
N ILE A 123 -3.23 0.79 9.72
CA ILE A 123 -2.69 0.06 8.57
C ILE A 123 -1.24 0.49 8.39
N ASP A 124 -0.32 -0.50 8.39
CA ASP A 124 1.08 -0.33 7.99
C ASP A 124 1.24 -0.97 6.61
N PHE A 125 1.42 -0.14 5.58
CA PHE A 125 1.54 -0.56 4.19
C PHE A 125 2.92 -0.24 3.65
N HIS A 126 3.51 -1.21 2.95
CA HIS A 126 4.77 -1.03 2.23
C HIS A 126 4.67 -1.65 0.84
N VAL A 127 5.21 -0.97 -0.16
CA VAL A 127 5.37 -1.49 -1.52
C VAL A 127 6.70 -1.07 -2.11
N ASP A 128 7.35 -2.02 -2.78
CA ASP A 128 8.61 -1.83 -3.50
C ASP A 128 8.54 -2.56 -4.84
N PHE A 129 8.78 -1.85 -5.93
CA PHE A 129 8.73 -2.44 -7.27
C PHE A 129 9.59 -1.70 -8.29
N GLU A 130 9.92 -2.40 -9.37
CA GLU A 130 10.58 -1.87 -10.55
C GLU A 130 9.98 -2.50 -11.81
N PHE A 131 9.70 -1.67 -12.82
CA PHE A 131 9.26 -2.18 -14.13
C PHE A 131 10.41 -2.60 -15.03
N ASN A 132 10.18 -3.57 -15.91
CA ASN A 132 11.10 -3.91 -17.00
C ASN A 132 11.22 -2.77 -18.04
N SER A 133 10.14 -2.02 -18.24
CA SER A 133 10.08 -0.92 -19.20
C SER A 133 10.38 0.41 -18.53
N ARG A 134 11.44 1.11 -18.99
CA ARG A 134 11.76 2.46 -18.54
C ARG A 134 10.63 3.46 -18.80
N LEU A 135 9.88 3.27 -19.88
CA LEU A 135 8.73 4.11 -20.18
C LEU A 135 7.62 3.96 -19.15
N LEU A 136 7.28 2.71 -18.78
CA LEU A 136 6.30 2.44 -17.71
C LEU A 136 6.78 2.98 -16.37
N GLN A 137 8.06 2.81 -16.05
CA GLN A 137 8.67 3.32 -14.84
C GLN A 137 8.51 4.85 -14.74
N SER A 138 8.89 5.59 -15.77
CA SER A 138 8.79 7.06 -15.80
C SER A 138 7.34 7.58 -15.72
N VAL A 139 6.39 6.87 -16.35
CA VAL A 139 4.97 7.21 -16.26
C VAL A 139 4.45 7.01 -14.84
N ILE A 140 4.80 5.88 -14.23
CA ILE A 140 4.38 5.56 -12.85
C ILE A 140 4.98 6.55 -11.86
N GLU A 141 6.26 6.88 -11.94
CA GLU A 141 6.89 7.86 -11.05
C GLU A 141 6.16 9.21 -11.05
N THR A 142 5.71 9.66 -12.22
CA THR A 142 4.96 10.92 -12.35
C THR A 142 3.57 10.84 -11.71
N LEU A 143 2.93 9.67 -11.72
CA LEU A 143 1.52 9.50 -11.36
C LEU A 143 1.32 8.75 -10.03
N PHE A 144 2.40 8.27 -9.44
CA PHE A 144 2.38 7.36 -8.30
C PHE A 144 1.62 7.94 -7.10
N THR A 145 1.93 9.17 -6.72
CA THR A 145 1.25 9.83 -5.57
C THR A 145 -0.25 9.93 -5.77
N ASP A 146 -0.71 10.26 -6.99
CA ASP A 146 -2.12 10.35 -7.30
C ASP A 146 -2.79 8.96 -7.33
N ALA A 147 -2.07 7.96 -7.84
CA ALA A 147 -2.50 6.58 -7.85
C ALA A 147 -2.69 6.03 -6.42
N VAL A 148 -1.70 6.22 -5.54
CA VAL A 148 -1.79 5.79 -4.12
C VAL A 148 -2.96 6.49 -3.42
N ARG A 149 -3.11 7.81 -3.58
CA ARG A 149 -4.21 8.54 -2.97
C ARG A 149 -5.58 7.99 -3.39
N ARG A 150 -5.78 7.73 -4.68
CA ARG A 150 -7.03 7.16 -5.19
C ARG A 150 -7.27 5.74 -4.70
N MET A 151 -6.22 4.94 -4.59
CA MET A 151 -6.30 3.58 -4.04
C MET A 151 -6.79 3.63 -2.59
N VAL A 152 -6.15 4.42 -1.75
CA VAL A 152 -6.55 4.59 -0.36
C VAL A 152 -7.99 5.03 -0.24
N GLN A 153 -8.40 6.06 -1.01
CA GLN A 153 -9.78 6.55 -1.02
C GLN A 153 -10.78 5.47 -1.46
N ALA A 154 -10.41 4.63 -2.44
CA ALA A 154 -11.27 3.54 -2.91
C ALA A 154 -11.46 2.47 -1.82
N PHE A 155 -10.40 2.07 -1.12
CA PHE A 155 -10.48 1.13 0.01
C PHE A 155 -11.30 1.71 1.17
N GLU A 156 -11.08 2.96 1.57
CA GLU A 156 -11.88 3.62 2.61
C GLU A 156 -13.37 3.71 2.23
N THR A 157 -13.67 4.09 0.99
CA THR A 157 -15.06 4.15 0.49
C THR A 157 -15.69 2.77 0.51
N ARG A 158 -14.96 1.72 0.10
CA ARG A 158 -15.45 0.35 0.10
C ARG A 158 -15.66 -0.17 1.53
N ALA A 159 -14.74 0.09 2.45
CA ALA A 159 -14.89 -0.26 3.85
C ALA A 159 -16.14 0.36 4.47
N ASN A 160 -16.35 1.68 4.26
CA ASN A 160 -17.55 2.37 4.71
C ASN A 160 -18.85 1.78 4.14
N ALA A 161 -18.84 1.34 2.89
CA ALA A 161 -19.99 0.72 2.24
C ALA A 161 -20.32 -0.68 2.78
N LEU A 162 -19.30 -1.45 3.15
CA LEU A 162 -19.46 -2.82 3.64
C LEU A 162 -19.73 -2.91 5.14
N TYR A 163 -19.04 -2.09 5.93
CA TYR A 163 -19.01 -2.20 7.39
C TYR A 163 -19.71 -1.04 8.11
N GLY A 164 -20.23 -0.08 7.35
CA GLY A 164 -20.82 1.13 7.89
C GLY A 164 -19.78 2.19 8.23
N ARG A 165 -20.21 3.44 8.33
CA ARG A 165 -19.33 4.52 8.78
C ARG A 165 -19.18 4.39 10.31
N ALA A 166 -17.94 4.43 10.81
CA ALA A 166 -17.72 4.49 12.24
C ALA A 166 -18.49 5.68 12.83
N PRO A 167 -19.11 5.55 14.01
CA PRO A 167 -19.81 6.66 14.65
C PRO A 167 -18.84 7.83 14.84
N GLU A 168 -19.22 9.00 14.32
CA GLU A 168 -18.48 10.23 14.57
C GLU A 168 -18.36 10.40 16.09
N ARG A 169 -17.14 10.44 16.63
CA ARG A 169 -16.95 10.73 18.06
C ARG A 169 -17.55 12.10 18.33
N ILE A 170 -18.60 12.14 19.13
CA ILE A 170 -19.07 13.38 19.70
C ILE A 170 -17.92 13.90 20.54
N SER A 171 -17.28 14.99 20.09
CA SER A 171 -16.21 15.64 20.83
C SER A 171 -16.69 15.87 22.25
N ALA A 172 -15.96 15.38 23.25
CA ALA A 172 -16.30 15.50 24.68
C ALA A 172 -16.50 16.96 25.14
N ASP A 173 -16.19 17.91 24.28
CA ASP A 173 -16.41 19.35 24.52
C ASP A 173 -17.88 19.81 24.38
N GLN A 174 -18.76 18.99 23.77
CA GLN A 174 -20.21 19.29 23.69
C GLN A 174 -21.03 18.71 24.86
N ALA A 175 -20.40 17.95 25.75
CA ALA A 175 -21.05 17.32 26.90
C ALA A 175 -20.94 18.15 28.20
N ARG A 176 -20.60 19.46 28.16
CA ARG A 176 -20.71 20.31 29.35
C ARG A 176 -22.18 20.60 29.62
N PRO A 177 -22.74 20.08 30.70
CA PRO A 177 -24.08 20.54 31.13
C PRO A 177 -23.98 22.04 31.45
N GLN A 178 -24.83 22.82 30.81
CA GLN A 178 -25.03 24.23 31.21
C GLN A 178 -25.59 24.22 32.61
N VAL A 179 -24.77 24.52 33.59
CA VAL A 179 -25.22 24.80 34.95
C VAL A 179 -25.97 26.12 34.91
N THR A 180 -27.29 26.06 34.87
CA THR A 180 -28.16 27.20 35.03
C THR A 180 -28.05 27.68 36.49
N ALA A 181 -27.45 28.85 36.71
CA ALA A 181 -27.40 29.47 38.02
C ALA A 181 -28.83 29.81 38.48
N PRO A 182 -29.20 29.55 39.74
CA PRO A 182 -30.48 29.96 40.28
C PRO A 182 -30.50 31.50 40.41
N GLN A 183 -31.49 32.11 39.80
CA GLN A 183 -31.80 33.52 40.04
C GLN A 183 -32.50 33.64 41.39
N GLY A 184 -31.82 34.30 42.36
CA GLY A 184 -32.40 34.78 43.63
C GLY A 184 -32.88 36.23 43.52
#